data_fed7438eb8518ee03fdc89fd5eb01bcb
#
_entry.id   fed7438eb8518ee03fdc89fd5eb01bcb
#
_cell.length_a   1.000
_cell.length_b   1.000
_cell.length_c   1.000
_cell.angle_alpha   90.00
_cell.angle_beta   90.00
_cell.angle_gamma   90.00
#
_symmetry.space_group_name_H-M   'P 1'
#
loop_
_entity.id
_entity.type
_entity.pdbx_description
1 polymer ?
#
loop_
_entity_poly.entity_id
_entity_poly.type
_entity_poly.pdbx_seq_one_letter_code
_entity_poly.pdbx_strand_id
1 'polypeptide(L)'
;MSKNSNSRLQNAIYVFTLGMLCAFAPMCSDMYLPSLPEIVTYFDSNPAQVQFSLTASFLGLALGQIVIGPVSDAYGRIKPLLVCLVIFTLSSLACALSPNVWSFVFFRLLQGLSAAGGIVLTRSIACDRFKGNELTSFMSFLMAINSLGPILGPIVGSLVVTYFAWQVIFFILVVWGLILIYLTKFHVPESLAEAKREKSALISILKMKTDLLNLKFMLTVLSLSFVMGGFFSYLAASPFVFQKVYGFTPIEY
;
A
#
# COMPACT_ATOMS: atom_id res chain seq x y z
N MET A 1 -13.36 -21.80 31.12
CA MET A 1 -13.73 -20.55 30.43
C MET A 1 -12.54 -19.75 29.86
N SER A 2 -11.31 -19.82 30.42
CA SER A 2 -10.18 -18.98 29.95
C SER A 2 -9.56 -19.36 28.59
N LYS A 3 -9.52 -20.64 28.21
CA LYS A 3 -8.93 -21.11 26.93
C LYS A 3 -9.66 -20.60 25.67
N ASN A 4 -11.00 -20.47 25.75
CA ASN A 4 -11.83 -19.99 24.64
C ASN A 4 -11.74 -18.47 24.42
N SER A 5 -11.47 -17.71 25.46
CA SER A 5 -11.30 -16.26 25.39
C SER A 5 -9.98 -15.88 24.72
N ASN A 6 -8.87 -16.55 25.06
CA ASN A 6 -7.56 -16.30 24.46
C ASN A 6 -7.52 -16.64 22.96
N SER A 7 -8.19 -17.71 22.53
CA SER A 7 -8.25 -18.07 21.11
C SER A 7 -9.07 -17.07 20.29
N ARG A 8 -10.17 -16.54 20.84
CA ARG A 8 -10.97 -15.49 20.18
C ARG A 8 -10.19 -14.18 20.04
N LEU A 9 -9.47 -13.79 21.09
CA LEU A 9 -8.65 -12.57 21.07
C LEU A 9 -7.51 -12.70 20.04
N GLN A 10 -6.82 -13.83 19.98
CA GLN A 10 -5.77 -14.08 19.00
C GLN A 10 -6.30 -14.04 17.56
N ASN A 11 -7.47 -14.62 17.31
CA ASN A 11 -8.11 -14.55 16.01
C ASN A 11 -8.53 -13.13 15.66
N ALA A 12 -9.05 -12.35 16.60
CA ALA A 12 -9.40 -10.95 16.38
C ALA A 12 -8.17 -10.09 16.03
N ILE A 13 -7.06 -10.24 16.76
CA ILE A 13 -5.79 -9.55 16.48
C ILE A 13 -5.26 -9.95 15.10
N TYR A 14 -5.33 -11.22 14.73
CA TYR A 14 -4.91 -11.71 13.41
C TYR A 14 -5.72 -11.05 12.29
N VAL A 15 -7.06 -11.08 12.37
CA VAL A 15 -7.95 -10.47 11.38
C VAL A 15 -7.72 -8.96 11.29
N PHE A 16 -7.59 -8.29 12.43
CA PHE A 16 -7.28 -6.87 12.52
C PHE A 16 -5.94 -6.53 11.84
N THR A 17 -4.90 -7.33 12.10
CA THR A 17 -3.57 -7.15 11.48
C THR A 17 -3.65 -7.26 9.97
N LEU A 18 -4.35 -8.28 9.43
CA LEU A 18 -4.53 -8.44 7.99
C LEU A 18 -5.34 -7.28 7.38
N GLY A 19 -6.35 -6.79 8.10
CA GLY A 19 -7.10 -5.60 7.70
C GLY A 19 -6.21 -4.35 7.60
N MET A 20 -5.41 -4.09 8.64
CA MET A 20 -4.46 -2.96 8.65
C MET A 20 -3.40 -3.07 7.55
N LEU A 21 -2.90 -4.28 7.25
CA LEU A 21 -1.97 -4.53 6.15
C LEU A 21 -2.63 -4.25 4.78
N CYS A 22 -3.91 -4.55 4.62
CA CYS A 22 -4.66 -4.28 3.40
C CYS A 22 -4.89 -2.78 3.19
N ALA A 23 -5.21 -2.02 4.25
CA ALA A 23 -5.43 -0.57 4.22
C ALA A 23 -4.14 0.24 3.99
N PHE A 24 -3.00 -0.35 4.21
CA PHE A 24 -1.70 0.29 4.28
C PHE A 24 -1.28 1.03 3.00
N ALA A 25 -1.42 0.40 1.82
CA ALA A 25 -1.03 1.01 0.56
C ALA A 25 -1.98 2.16 0.13
N PRO A 26 -3.33 2.03 0.19
CA PRO A 26 -4.21 3.15 -0.05
C PRO A 26 -3.96 4.34 0.88
N MET A 27 -3.82 4.08 2.18
CA MET A 27 -3.53 5.16 3.14
C MET A 27 -2.21 5.87 2.83
N CYS A 28 -1.17 5.12 2.42
CA CYS A 28 0.11 5.69 2.01
C CYS A 28 -0.01 6.61 0.79
N SER A 29 -0.86 6.28 -0.19
CA SER A 29 -1.04 7.08 -1.39
C SER A 29 -1.96 8.28 -1.18
N ASP A 30 -2.98 8.14 -0.33
CA ASP A 30 -4.08 9.10 -0.30
C ASP A 30 -3.94 10.13 0.83
N MET A 31 -3.30 9.77 1.96
CA MET A 31 -3.08 10.70 3.07
C MET A 31 -2.25 11.92 2.69
N TYR A 32 -1.31 11.81 1.74
CA TYR A 32 -0.45 12.95 1.42
C TYR A 32 -0.98 13.82 0.27
N LEU A 33 -2.07 13.42 -0.42
CA LEU A 33 -2.65 14.20 -1.51
C LEU A 33 -2.95 15.65 -1.14
N PRO A 34 -3.59 15.95 0.01
CA PRO A 34 -3.87 17.33 0.41
C PRO A 34 -2.60 18.18 0.63
N SER A 35 -1.44 17.54 0.88
CA SER A 35 -0.17 18.23 1.12
C SER A 35 0.63 18.56 -0.14
N LEU A 36 0.23 18.08 -1.32
CA LEU A 36 0.98 18.29 -2.56
C LEU A 36 1.32 19.76 -2.84
N PRO A 37 0.38 20.73 -2.68
CA PRO A 37 0.69 22.14 -2.89
C PRO A 37 1.71 22.72 -1.89
N GLU A 38 1.71 22.25 -0.64
CA GLU A 38 2.69 22.63 0.38
C GLU A 38 4.07 22.07 0.06
N ILE A 39 4.15 20.81 -0.39
CA ILE A 39 5.39 20.14 -0.80
C ILE A 39 6.05 20.86 -1.99
N VAL A 40 5.26 21.38 -2.94
CA VAL A 40 5.77 22.23 -4.05
C VAL A 40 6.48 23.45 -3.50
N THR A 41 5.86 24.15 -2.55
CA THR A 41 6.44 25.34 -1.92
C THR A 41 7.67 25.00 -1.07
N TYR A 42 7.61 23.89 -0.32
CA TYR A 42 8.71 23.46 0.55
C TYR A 42 10.01 23.15 -0.22
N PHE A 43 9.91 22.47 -1.38
CA PHE A 43 11.06 22.09 -2.20
C PHE A 43 11.42 23.16 -3.25
N ASP A 44 10.77 24.32 -3.26
CA ASP A 44 10.91 25.33 -4.30
C ASP A 44 10.87 24.72 -5.72
N SER A 45 9.84 23.90 -5.96
CA SER A 45 9.68 23.07 -7.15
C SER A 45 8.42 23.43 -7.92
N ASN A 46 8.14 22.75 -9.01
CA ASN A 46 6.90 22.91 -9.76
C ASN A 46 5.91 21.75 -9.48
N PRO A 47 4.61 21.95 -9.73
CA PRO A 47 3.60 20.91 -9.52
C PRO A 47 3.89 19.59 -10.22
N ALA A 48 4.44 19.63 -11.45
CA ALA A 48 4.76 18.42 -12.20
C ALA A 48 5.84 17.57 -11.50
N GLN A 49 6.89 18.21 -10.96
CA GLN A 49 7.94 17.50 -10.23
C GLN A 49 7.41 16.80 -8.98
N VAL A 50 6.53 17.43 -8.22
CA VAL A 50 5.93 16.81 -7.04
C VAL A 50 4.95 15.71 -7.42
N GLN A 51 4.18 15.86 -8.51
CA GLN A 51 3.32 14.82 -9.04
C GLN A 51 4.09 13.55 -9.48
N PHE A 52 5.37 13.68 -9.88
CA PHE A 52 6.22 12.51 -10.12
C PHE A 52 6.39 11.65 -8.86
N SER A 53 6.27 12.18 -7.66
CA SER A 53 6.31 11.39 -6.43
C SER A 53 5.11 10.43 -6.31
N LEU A 54 3.93 10.86 -6.77
CA LEU A 54 2.74 9.99 -6.85
C LEU A 54 2.93 8.92 -7.92
N THR A 55 3.37 9.31 -9.10
CA THR A 55 3.68 8.40 -10.22
C THR A 55 4.73 7.37 -9.81
N ALA A 56 5.81 7.78 -9.16
CA ALA A 56 6.86 6.91 -8.66
C ALA A 56 6.33 5.89 -7.63
N SER A 57 5.47 6.35 -6.71
CA SER A 57 4.85 5.46 -5.72
C SER A 57 3.96 4.40 -6.38
N PHE A 58 3.13 4.77 -7.37
CA PHE A 58 2.30 3.81 -8.10
C PHE A 58 3.12 2.88 -9.00
N LEU A 59 4.20 3.37 -9.63
CA LEU A 59 5.13 2.52 -10.37
C LEU A 59 5.80 1.51 -9.43
N GLY A 60 6.26 1.96 -8.27
CA GLY A 60 6.80 1.08 -7.23
C GLY A 60 5.78 0.03 -6.79
N LEU A 61 4.53 0.44 -6.52
CA LEU A 61 3.44 -0.46 -6.15
C LEU A 61 3.18 -1.52 -7.22
N ALA A 62 3.13 -1.14 -8.50
CA ALA A 62 2.93 -2.04 -9.61
C ALA A 62 4.08 -3.06 -9.75
N LEU A 63 5.34 -2.59 -9.71
CA LEU A 63 6.52 -3.47 -9.74
C LEU A 63 6.56 -4.41 -8.53
N GLY A 64 6.23 -3.90 -7.35
CA GLY A 64 6.16 -4.70 -6.14
C GLY A 64 5.14 -5.83 -6.23
N GLN A 65 3.95 -5.58 -6.81
CA GLN A 65 2.93 -6.61 -7.00
C GLN A 65 3.42 -7.77 -7.89
N ILE A 66 4.23 -7.47 -8.92
CA ILE A 66 4.78 -8.49 -9.82
C ILE A 66 5.84 -9.34 -9.11
N VAL A 67 6.66 -8.74 -8.25
CA VAL A 67 7.84 -9.39 -7.66
C VAL A 67 7.52 -10.09 -6.34
N ILE A 68 6.74 -9.45 -5.47
CA ILE A 68 6.56 -9.90 -4.08
C ILE A 68 5.75 -11.19 -4.00
N GLY A 69 4.75 -11.40 -4.88
CA GLY A 69 3.99 -12.64 -4.96
C GLY A 69 4.90 -13.85 -5.15
N PRO A 70 5.62 -13.94 -6.28
CA PRO A 70 6.58 -15.01 -6.57
C PRO A 70 7.67 -15.20 -5.52
N VAL A 71 8.20 -14.10 -4.96
CA VAL A 71 9.18 -14.18 -3.86
C VAL A 71 8.57 -14.85 -2.64
N SER A 72 7.31 -14.54 -2.32
CA SER A 72 6.65 -15.15 -1.17
C SER A 72 6.28 -16.62 -1.38
N ASP A 73 6.06 -17.04 -2.64
CA ASP A 73 5.84 -18.45 -2.97
C ASP A 73 7.10 -19.31 -2.75
N ALA A 74 8.27 -18.71 -2.90
CA ALA A 74 9.55 -19.40 -2.69
C ALA A 74 10.03 -19.37 -1.22
N TYR A 75 9.88 -18.22 -0.54
CA TYR A 75 10.48 -18.01 0.79
C TYR A 75 9.48 -18.07 1.96
N GLY A 76 8.19 -18.31 1.68
CA GLY A 76 7.09 -18.21 2.64
C GLY A 76 6.53 -16.78 2.70
N ARG A 77 5.39 -16.61 3.37
CA ARG A 77 4.63 -15.34 3.36
C ARG A 77 5.21 -14.29 4.32
N ILE A 78 5.59 -14.72 5.52
CA ILE A 78 5.91 -13.80 6.62
C ILE A 78 7.27 -13.13 6.43
N LYS A 79 8.31 -13.86 5.99
CA LYS A 79 9.64 -13.28 5.80
C LYS A 79 9.66 -12.13 4.79
N PRO A 80 9.14 -12.31 3.54
CA PRO A 80 9.05 -11.20 2.60
C PRO A 80 8.16 -10.06 3.08
N LEU A 81 7.05 -10.36 3.80
CA LEU A 81 6.18 -9.33 4.36
C LEU A 81 6.93 -8.45 5.36
N LEU A 82 7.69 -9.04 6.28
CA LEU A 82 8.48 -8.28 7.25
C LEU A 82 9.56 -7.43 6.57
N VAL A 83 10.22 -7.96 5.54
CA VAL A 83 11.19 -7.18 4.73
C VAL A 83 10.50 -5.98 4.07
N CYS A 84 9.34 -6.19 3.47
CA CYS A 84 8.56 -5.10 2.89
C CYS A 84 8.19 -4.04 3.92
N LEU A 85 7.71 -4.44 5.10
CA LEU A 85 7.34 -3.51 6.16
C LEU A 85 8.54 -2.70 6.69
N VAL A 86 9.71 -3.33 6.81
CA VAL A 86 10.95 -2.63 7.19
C VAL A 86 11.35 -1.61 6.12
N ILE A 87 11.38 -2.00 4.84
CA ILE A 87 11.71 -1.09 3.72
C ILE A 87 10.69 0.06 3.68
N PHE A 88 9.41 -0.22 3.85
CA PHE A 88 8.39 0.80 3.90
C PHE A 88 8.61 1.81 5.04
N THR A 89 8.89 1.33 6.23
CA THR A 89 9.11 2.17 7.40
C THR A 89 10.32 3.08 7.19
N LEU A 90 11.43 2.52 6.69
CA LEU A 90 12.65 3.28 6.40
C LEU A 90 12.45 4.27 5.25
N SER A 91 11.76 3.88 4.17
CA SER A 91 11.48 4.79 3.06
C SER A 91 10.48 5.89 3.45
N SER A 92 9.51 5.61 4.33
CA SER A 92 8.63 6.65 4.90
C SER A 92 9.42 7.66 5.72
N LEU A 93 10.33 7.21 6.58
CA LEU A 93 11.22 8.10 7.32
C LEU A 93 12.10 8.93 6.37
N ALA A 94 12.66 8.30 5.34
CA ALA A 94 13.47 8.99 4.34
C ALA A 94 12.65 10.00 3.51
N CYS A 95 11.37 9.74 3.24
CA CYS A 95 10.47 10.73 2.64
C CYS A 95 10.32 11.97 3.52
N ALA A 96 10.08 11.78 4.84
CA ALA A 96 9.95 12.89 5.79
C ALA A 96 11.21 13.75 5.89
N LEU A 97 12.38 13.14 5.71
CA LEU A 97 13.71 13.78 5.85
C LEU A 97 14.35 14.14 4.50
N SER A 98 13.60 14.08 3.40
CA SER A 98 14.14 14.32 2.06
C SER A 98 14.65 15.75 1.90
N PRO A 99 15.91 15.97 1.43
CA PRO A 99 16.47 17.29 1.27
C PRO A 99 16.04 18.00 -0.02
N ASN A 100 15.50 17.26 -1.00
CA ASN A 100 15.05 17.80 -2.28
C ASN A 100 13.96 16.92 -2.91
N VAL A 101 13.25 17.45 -3.91
CA VAL A 101 12.13 16.78 -4.57
C VAL A 101 12.52 15.43 -5.22
N TRP A 102 13.72 15.30 -5.78
CA TRP A 102 14.13 14.07 -6.46
C TRP A 102 14.47 12.94 -5.51
N SER A 103 15.08 13.24 -4.35
CA SER A 103 15.26 12.26 -3.28
C SER A 103 13.91 11.81 -2.73
N PHE A 104 12.96 12.75 -2.57
CA PHE A 104 11.58 12.44 -2.17
C PHE A 104 10.92 11.50 -3.18
N VAL A 105 10.99 11.79 -4.48
CA VAL A 105 10.46 10.93 -5.57
C VAL A 105 11.06 9.52 -5.51
N PHE A 106 12.38 9.42 -5.31
CA PHE A 106 13.06 8.13 -5.19
C PHE A 106 12.57 7.32 -3.97
N PHE A 107 12.45 7.94 -2.81
CA PHE A 107 11.96 7.25 -1.62
C PHE A 107 10.48 6.88 -1.74
N ARG A 108 9.67 7.67 -2.45
CA ARG A 108 8.29 7.33 -2.78
C ARG A 108 8.18 6.08 -3.68
N LEU A 109 9.11 5.88 -4.62
CA LEU A 109 9.21 4.65 -5.42
C LEU A 109 9.44 3.42 -4.51
N LEU A 110 10.43 3.51 -3.60
CA LEU A 110 10.74 2.42 -2.66
C LEU A 110 9.58 2.15 -1.69
N GLN A 111 8.94 3.20 -1.22
CA GLN A 111 7.77 3.13 -0.35
C GLN A 111 6.61 2.41 -1.06
N GLY A 112 6.30 2.77 -2.31
CA GLY A 112 5.28 2.11 -3.12
C GLY A 112 5.59 0.64 -3.38
N LEU A 113 6.83 0.33 -3.77
CA LEU A 113 7.29 -1.03 -4.02
C LEU A 113 7.08 -1.93 -2.79
N SER A 114 7.45 -1.43 -1.62
CA SER A 114 7.31 -2.18 -0.37
C SER A 114 5.86 -2.25 0.13
N ALA A 115 5.05 -1.21 -0.12
CA ALA A 115 3.63 -1.21 0.23
C ALA A 115 2.82 -2.30 -0.50
N ALA A 116 3.26 -2.72 -1.69
CA ALA A 116 2.68 -3.84 -2.42
C ALA A 116 2.65 -5.14 -1.59
N GLY A 117 3.65 -5.34 -0.69
CA GLY A 117 3.71 -6.48 0.21
C GLY A 117 2.47 -6.61 1.09
N GLY A 118 1.95 -5.50 1.60
CA GLY A 118 0.73 -5.48 2.40
C GLY A 118 -0.48 -6.03 1.64
N ILE A 119 -0.71 -5.56 0.41
CA ILE A 119 -1.85 -5.98 -0.41
C ILE A 119 -1.71 -7.43 -0.88
N VAL A 120 -0.55 -7.76 -1.50
CA VAL A 120 -0.33 -9.07 -2.13
C VAL A 120 -0.31 -10.17 -1.10
N LEU A 121 0.49 -9.99 -0.03
CA LEU A 121 0.69 -11.07 0.93
C LEU A 121 -0.50 -11.25 1.87
N THR A 122 -1.25 -10.20 2.18
CA THR A 122 -2.50 -10.34 2.93
C THR A 122 -3.50 -11.22 2.16
N ARG A 123 -3.65 -11.00 0.84
CA ARG A 123 -4.53 -11.83 0.00
C ARG A 123 -4.00 -13.27 -0.11
N SER A 124 -2.69 -13.45 -0.29
CA SER A 124 -2.08 -14.78 -0.34
C SER A 124 -2.28 -15.56 0.96
N ILE A 125 -2.05 -14.91 2.11
CA ILE A 125 -2.28 -15.49 3.44
C ILE A 125 -3.75 -15.88 3.61
N ALA A 126 -4.67 -15.04 3.15
CA ALA A 126 -6.10 -15.36 3.17
C ALA A 126 -6.44 -16.60 2.33
N CYS A 127 -5.90 -16.69 1.10
CA CYS A 127 -6.08 -17.86 0.23
C CYS A 127 -5.47 -19.15 0.81
N ASP A 128 -4.35 -19.04 1.50
CA ASP A 128 -3.69 -20.19 2.14
C ASP A 128 -4.52 -20.74 3.31
N ARG A 129 -5.22 -19.86 4.05
CA ARG A 129 -5.87 -20.19 5.32
C ARG A 129 -7.37 -20.47 5.21
N PHE A 130 -8.07 -19.74 4.34
CA PHE A 130 -9.52 -19.85 4.18
C PHE A 130 -9.88 -20.53 2.86
N LYS A 131 -11.07 -21.18 2.80
CA LYS A 131 -11.56 -21.85 1.59
C LYS A 131 -13.05 -21.64 1.42
N GLY A 132 -13.53 -21.77 0.17
CA GLY A 132 -14.97 -21.69 -0.14
C GLY A 132 -15.60 -20.38 0.35
N ASN A 133 -16.74 -20.47 1.00
CA ASN A 133 -17.50 -19.31 1.47
C ASN A 133 -16.76 -18.47 2.52
N GLU A 134 -15.91 -19.08 3.35
CA GLU A 134 -15.10 -18.36 4.33
C GLU A 134 -14.08 -17.45 3.63
N LEU A 135 -13.41 -17.95 2.58
CA LEU A 135 -12.49 -17.15 1.78
C LEU A 135 -13.21 -15.98 1.11
N THR A 136 -14.38 -16.23 0.50
CA THR A 136 -15.18 -15.19 -0.15
C THR A 136 -15.57 -14.10 0.84
N SER A 137 -16.05 -14.48 2.02
CA SER A 137 -16.42 -13.54 3.08
C SER A 137 -15.22 -12.73 3.57
N PHE A 138 -14.07 -13.38 3.77
CA PHE A 138 -12.86 -12.70 4.22
C PHE A 138 -12.29 -11.76 3.16
N MET A 139 -12.29 -12.15 1.88
CA MET A 139 -11.90 -11.28 0.77
C MET A 139 -12.81 -10.05 0.65
N SER A 140 -14.14 -10.23 0.82
CA SER A 140 -15.08 -9.10 0.84
C SER A 140 -14.79 -8.12 1.98
N PHE A 141 -14.45 -8.63 3.17
CA PHE A 141 -14.01 -7.82 4.30
C PHE A 141 -12.72 -7.03 3.98
N LEU A 142 -11.70 -7.68 3.39
CA LEU A 142 -10.47 -7.00 2.98
C LEU A 142 -10.73 -5.94 1.91
N MET A 143 -11.63 -6.21 0.94
CA MET A 143 -12.02 -5.22 -0.07
C MET A 143 -12.73 -4.03 0.55
N ALA A 144 -13.63 -4.25 1.52
CA ALA A 144 -14.30 -3.16 2.24
C ALA A 144 -13.28 -2.26 2.96
N ILE A 145 -12.30 -2.85 3.66
CA ILE A 145 -11.22 -2.08 4.32
C ILE A 145 -10.39 -1.31 3.29
N ASN A 146 -10.00 -1.96 2.18
CA ASN A 146 -9.23 -1.31 1.13
C ASN A 146 -9.96 -0.10 0.53
N SER A 147 -11.29 -0.17 0.43
CA SER A 147 -12.13 0.92 -0.08
C SER A 147 -12.29 2.08 0.92
N LEU A 148 -12.04 1.87 2.21
CA LEU A 148 -12.01 2.94 3.21
C LEU A 148 -10.77 3.83 3.09
N GLY A 149 -9.67 3.31 2.54
CA GLY A 149 -8.42 4.06 2.38
C GLY A 149 -8.59 5.38 1.61
N PRO A 150 -9.16 5.37 0.39
CA PRO A 150 -9.41 6.57 -0.39
C PRO A 150 -10.38 7.57 0.25
N ILE A 151 -11.20 7.14 1.20
CA ILE A 151 -12.12 8.00 1.95
C ILE A 151 -11.40 8.60 3.16
N LEU A 152 -10.79 7.75 3.98
CA LEU A 152 -10.16 8.18 5.23
C LEU A 152 -8.79 8.84 5.01
N GLY A 153 -8.06 8.43 3.96
CA GLY A 153 -6.74 8.97 3.66
C GLY A 153 -6.73 10.49 3.52
N PRO A 154 -7.48 11.08 2.58
CA PRO A 154 -7.55 12.53 2.42
C PRO A 154 -8.07 13.26 3.67
N ILE A 155 -9.05 12.68 4.38
CA ILE A 155 -9.59 13.28 5.61
C ILE A 155 -8.51 13.40 6.69
N VAL A 156 -7.79 12.31 6.95
CA VAL A 156 -6.68 12.30 7.93
C VAL A 156 -5.55 13.19 7.44
N GLY A 157 -5.22 13.12 6.15
CA GLY A 157 -4.18 13.94 5.55
C GLY A 157 -4.46 15.43 5.66
N SER A 158 -5.68 15.86 5.33
CA SER A 158 -6.08 17.27 5.40
C SER A 158 -6.06 17.80 6.83
N LEU A 159 -6.53 17.01 7.80
CA LEU A 159 -6.43 17.37 9.22
C LEU A 159 -4.98 17.57 9.66
N VAL A 160 -4.09 16.65 9.25
CA VAL A 160 -2.67 16.78 9.60
C VAL A 160 -2.07 18.03 8.98
N VAL A 161 -2.26 18.28 7.69
CA VAL A 161 -1.64 19.44 6.99
C VAL A 161 -2.24 20.77 7.46
N THR A 162 -3.48 20.79 7.96
CA THR A 162 -4.08 22.02 8.52
C THR A 162 -3.40 22.46 9.82
N TYR A 163 -2.96 21.52 10.65
CA TYR A 163 -2.42 21.83 11.99
C TYR A 163 -0.92 21.58 12.13
N PHE A 164 -0.33 20.77 11.21
CA PHE A 164 1.05 20.34 11.28
C PHE A 164 1.70 20.42 9.89
N ALA A 165 3.03 20.35 9.84
CA ALA A 165 3.79 20.26 8.59
C ALA A 165 3.53 18.91 7.88
N TRP A 166 3.62 18.89 6.55
CA TRP A 166 3.36 17.73 5.71
C TRP A 166 4.20 16.47 6.09
N GLN A 167 5.40 16.66 6.63
CA GLN A 167 6.28 15.57 7.09
C GLN A 167 5.63 14.68 8.15
N VAL A 168 4.71 15.24 8.95
CA VAL A 168 4.01 14.51 10.01
C VAL A 168 3.20 13.34 9.44
N ILE A 169 2.68 13.45 8.21
CA ILE A 169 2.01 12.35 7.50
C ILE A 169 2.95 11.15 7.40
N PHE A 170 4.19 11.37 7.00
CA PHE A 170 5.18 10.30 6.86
C PHE A 170 5.63 9.73 8.19
N PHE A 171 5.70 10.54 9.26
CA PHE A 171 5.95 10.03 10.61
C PHE A 171 4.78 9.15 11.12
N ILE A 172 3.54 9.48 10.81
CA ILE A 172 2.38 8.62 11.09
C ILE A 172 2.55 7.27 10.37
N LEU A 173 2.97 7.28 9.10
CA LEU A 173 3.23 6.06 8.34
C LEU A 173 4.39 5.24 8.91
N VAL A 174 5.43 5.88 9.45
CA VAL A 174 6.52 5.20 10.18
C VAL A 174 5.98 4.48 11.41
N VAL A 175 5.21 5.17 12.25
CA VAL A 175 4.60 4.56 13.44
C VAL A 175 3.69 3.39 13.06
N TRP A 176 2.87 3.56 12.03
CA TRP A 176 2.02 2.48 11.51
C TRP A 176 2.84 1.28 11.04
N GLY A 177 3.91 1.52 10.28
CA GLY A 177 4.84 0.48 9.83
C GLY A 177 5.46 -0.30 10.99
N LEU A 178 5.91 0.39 12.05
CA LEU A 178 6.45 -0.25 13.26
C LEU A 178 5.40 -1.11 13.98
N ILE A 179 4.17 -0.62 14.12
CA ILE A 179 3.05 -1.38 14.69
C ILE A 179 2.80 -2.64 13.85
N LEU A 180 2.78 -2.52 12.51
CA LEU A 180 2.56 -3.66 11.62
C LEU A 180 3.70 -4.68 11.66
N ILE A 181 4.96 -4.24 11.79
CA ILE A 181 6.11 -5.15 12.00
C ILE A 181 5.91 -5.95 13.28
N TYR A 182 5.55 -5.29 14.38
CA TYR A 182 5.29 -5.94 15.67
C TYR A 182 4.14 -6.95 15.56
N LEU A 183 2.98 -6.51 15.05
CA LEU A 183 1.79 -7.36 14.94
C LEU A 183 2.04 -8.55 14.01
N THR A 184 2.68 -8.33 12.86
CA THR A 184 3.00 -9.40 11.90
C THR A 184 3.93 -10.42 12.52
N LYS A 185 5.01 -9.98 13.16
CA LYS A 185 6.02 -10.86 13.75
C LYS A 185 5.47 -11.76 14.84
N PHE A 186 4.55 -11.24 15.68
CA PHE A 186 4.09 -11.94 16.88
C PHE A 186 2.70 -12.56 16.74
N HIS A 187 1.86 -12.11 15.79
CA HIS A 187 0.47 -12.55 15.71
C HIS A 187 0.07 -13.16 14.36
N VAL A 188 0.92 -13.06 13.33
CA VAL A 188 0.62 -13.67 12.03
C VAL A 188 1.53 -14.89 11.83
N PRO A 189 0.99 -16.13 11.97
CA PRO A 189 1.78 -17.33 11.71
C PRO A 189 2.03 -17.52 10.22
N GLU A 190 3.12 -18.20 9.88
CA GLU A 190 3.40 -18.61 8.49
C GLU A 190 2.26 -19.48 7.96
N SER A 191 1.72 -19.12 6.80
CA SER A 191 0.59 -19.81 6.19
C SER A 191 1.00 -20.79 5.10
N LEU A 192 2.18 -20.60 4.49
CA LEU A 192 2.68 -21.46 3.41
C LEU A 192 3.61 -22.53 3.96
N ALA A 193 3.14 -23.79 4.01
CA ALA A 193 3.94 -24.92 4.42
C ALA A 193 5.19 -25.09 3.51
N GLU A 194 6.33 -25.46 4.09
CA GLU A 194 7.59 -25.59 3.36
C GLU A 194 7.50 -26.54 2.16
N ALA A 195 6.74 -27.62 2.29
CA ALA A 195 6.52 -28.59 1.20
C ALA A 195 5.74 -28.02 -0.01
N LYS A 196 5.05 -26.87 0.17
CA LYS A 196 4.28 -26.19 -0.89
C LYS A 196 5.01 -25.01 -1.49
N ARG A 197 6.21 -24.69 -1.00
CA ARG A 197 7.00 -23.57 -1.54
C ARG A 197 7.52 -23.91 -2.93
N GLU A 198 7.49 -22.94 -3.82
CA GLU A 198 8.09 -23.05 -5.14
C GLU A 198 9.63 -23.07 -5.03
N LYS A 199 10.27 -23.84 -5.93
CA LYS A 199 11.75 -23.98 -5.93
C LYS A 199 12.48 -22.66 -6.25
N SER A 200 11.83 -21.75 -6.95
CA SER A 200 12.42 -20.47 -7.37
C SER A 200 11.33 -19.44 -7.71
N ALA A 201 11.49 -18.21 -7.22
CA ALA A 201 10.66 -17.07 -7.59
C ALA A 201 10.67 -16.80 -9.11
N LEU A 202 11.81 -17.06 -9.78
CA LEU A 202 11.94 -16.88 -11.23
C LEU A 202 10.98 -17.79 -12.02
N ILE A 203 10.77 -19.03 -11.56
CA ILE A 203 9.84 -19.97 -12.20
C ILE A 203 8.41 -19.44 -12.12
N SER A 204 8.02 -18.89 -10.98
CA SER A 204 6.69 -18.30 -10.80
C SER A 204 6.48 -17.08 -11.71
N ILE A 205 7.49 -16.21 -11.86
CA ILE A 205 7.44 -15.06 -12.78
C ILE A 205 7.32 -15.53 -14.23
N LEU A 206 8.07 -16.56 -14.63
CA LEU A 206 8.01 -17.08 -15.99
C LEU A 206 6.65 -17.73 -16.33
N LYS A 207 5.98 -18.34 -15.36
CA LYS A 207 4.61 -18.86 -15.52
C LYS A 207 3.61 -17.75 -15.87
N MET A 208 3.78 -16.52 -15.35
CA MET A 208 2.92 -15.38 -15.68
C MET A 208 2.97 -14.96 -17.15
N LYS A 209 4.04 -15.31 -17.89
CA LYS A 209 4.16 -15.01 -19.32
C LYS A 209 2.99 -15.58 -20.13
N THR A 210 2.49 -16.75 -19.77
CA THR A 210 1.38 -17.40 -20.47
C THR A 210 0.09 -16.59 -20.38
N ASP A 211 -0.18 -15.99 -19.22
CA ASP A 211 -1.36 -15.16 -19.00
C ASP A 211 -1.24 -13.82 -19.76
N LEU A 212 -0.05 -13.23 -19.79
CA LEU A 212 0.24 -11.99 -20.53
C LEU A 212 0.11 -12.15 -22.05
N LEU A 213 0.23 -13.38 -22.59
CA LEU A 213 0.03 -13.66 -24.01
C LEU A 213 -1.45 -13.90 -24.36
N ASN A 214 -2.34 -13.99 -23.37
CA ASN A 214 -3.77 -14.17 -23.60
C ASN A 214 -4.43 -12.85 -23.99
N LEU A 215 -4.89 -12.73 -25.25
CA LEU A 215 -5.47 -11.50 -25.76
C LEU A 215 -6.70 -11.03 -24.96
N LYS A 216 -7.60 -11.95 -24.55
CA LYS A 216 -8.79 -11.59 -23.75
C LYS A 216 -8.38 -11.02 -22.38
N PHE A 217 -7.40 -11.64 -21.73
CA PHE A 217 -6.85 -11.14 -20.49
C PHE A 217 -6.25 -9.75 -20.66
N MET A 218 -5.41 -9.56 -21.68
CA MET A 218 -4.76 -8.26 -21.97
C MET A 218 -5.77 -7.15 -22.30
N LEU A 219 -6.82 -7.44 -23.09
CA LEU A 219 -7.85 -6.44 -23.39
C LEU A 219 -8.62 -6.02 -22.12
N THR A 220 -8.91 -6.98 -21.23
CA THR A 220 -9.57 -6.68 -19.94
C THR A 220 -8.68 -5.82 -19.06
N VAL A 221 -7.39 -6.16 -18.95
CA VAL A 221 -6.39 -5.39 -18.19
C VAL A 221 -6.27 -3.97 -18.75
N LEU A 222 -6.15 -3.82 -20.08
CA LEU A 222 -6.05 -2.51 -20.73
C LEU A 222 -7.30 -1.66 -20.48
N SER A 223 -8.50 -2.22 -20.63
CA SER A 223 -9.75 -1.51 -20.37
C SER A 223 -9.80 -0.99 -18.92
N LEU A 224 -9.46 -1.83 -17.95
CA LEU A 224 -9.39 -1.43 -16.54
C LEU A 224 -8.29 -0.38 -16.31
N SER A 225 -7.15 -0.51 -16.97
CA SER A 225 -6.03 0.43 -16.85
C SER A 225 -6.41 1.83 -17.32
N PHE A 226 -7.17 1.96 -18.42
CA PHE A 226 -7.66 3.27 -18.88
C PHE A 226 -8.64 3.91 -17.90
N VAL A 227 -9.58 3.13 -17.34
CA VAL A 227 -10.52 3.63 -16.31
C VAL A 227 -9.77 4.10 -15.07
N MET A 228 -8.86 3.27 -14.56
CA MET A 228 -8.04 3.61 -13.38
C MET A 228 -7.08 4.76 -13.67
N GLY A 229 -6.51 4.83 -14.87
CA GLY A 229 -5.66 5.95 -15.31
C GLY A 229 -6.40 7.29 -15.24
N GLY A 230 -7.65 7.35 -15.71
CA GLY A 230 -8.50 8.54 -15.59
C GLY A 230 -8.76 8.92 -14.11
N PHE A 231 -9.10 7.94 -13.29
CA PHE A 231 -9.33 8.15 -11.85
C PHE A 231 -8.08 8.68 -11.13
N PHE A 232 -6.93 8.06 -11.33
CA PHE A 232 -5.68 8.51 -10.68
C PHE A 232 -5.16 9.84 -11.25
N SER A 233 -5.42 10.15 -12.52
CA SER A 233 -5.13 11.48 -13.08
C SER A 233 -5.94 12.58 -12.40
N TYR A 234 -7.24 12.31 -12.15
CA TYR A 234 -8.08 13.22 -11.36
C TYR A 234 -7.51 13.41 -9.95
N LEU A 235 -7.17 12.32 -9.24
CA LEU A 235 -6.62 12.40 -7.90
C LEU A 235 -5.31 13.21 -7.85
N ALA A 236 -4.43 13.05 -8.83
CA ALA A 236 -3.16 13.77 -8.89
C ALA A 236 -3.33 15.28 -9.16
N ALA A 237 -4.35 15.66 -9.93
CA ALA A 237 -4.61 17.05 -10.30
C ALA A 237 -5.49 17.78 -9.28
N SER A 238 -6.42 17.07 -8.62
CA SER A 238 -7.46 17.66 -7.78
C SER A 238 -6.94 18.57 -6.64
N PRO A 239 -5.86 18.24 -5.88
CA PRO A 239 -5.37 19.13 -4.83
C PRO A 239 -4.93 20.51 -5.36
N PHE A 240 -4.30 20.51 -6.55
CA PHE A 240 -3.88 21.78 -7.17
C PHE A 240 -5.06 22.60 -7.68
N VAL A 241 -6.04 21.93 -8.31
CA VAL A 241 -7.24 22.62 -8.81
C VAL A 241 -8.03 23.20 -7.65
N PHE A 242 -8.37 22.42 -6.66
CA PHE A 242 -9.21 22.91 -5.56
C PHE A 242 -8.48 23.91 -4.66
N GLN A 243 -7.24 23.67 -4.30
CA GLN A 243 -6.52 24.55 -3.38
C GLN A 243 -5.90 25.78 -4.07
N LYS A 244 -5.32 25.66 -5.27
CA LYS A 244 -4.64 26.79 -5.93
C LYS A 244 -5.55 27.60 -6.86
N VAL A 245 -6.51 26.95 -7.56
CA VAL A 245 -7.40 27.66 -8.50
C VAL A 245 -8.67 28.14 -7.80
N TYR A 246 -9.30 27.27 -7.00
CA TYR A 246 -10.54 27.63 -6.27
C TYR A 246 -10.28 28.21 -4.87
N GLY A 247 -9.05 28.16 -4.35
CA GLY A 247 -8.69 28.74 -3.06
C GLY A 247 -9.20 27.96 -1.84
N PHE A 248 -9.57 26.70 -2.01
CA PHE A 248 -10.01 25.86 -0.89
C PHE A 248 -8.85 25.59 0.08
N THR A 249 -9.18 25.54 1.36
CA THR A 249 -8.25 25.06 2.38
C THR A 249 -8.06 23.54 2.25
N PRO A 250 -6.96 22.96 2.79
CA PRO A 250 -6.76 21.51 2.76
C PRO A 250 -7.92 20.70 3.38
N ILE A 251 -8.64 21.28 4.35
CA ILE A 251 -9.77 20.62 5.02
C ILE A 251 -11.07 20.69 4.20
N GLU A 252 -11.20 21.68 3.30
CA GLU A 252 -12.32 21.81 2.38
C GLU A 252 -12.14 21.00 1.11
N TYR A 253 -10.91 20.58 0.79
CA TYR A 253 -10.55 19.69 -0.28
C TYR A 253 -10.99 18.25 -0.01
#